data_c3bb4ae1551413f62405e58d71154a79
#
_entry.id   c3bb4ae1551413f62405e58d71154a79
#
_cell.length_a   1.000
_cell.length_b   1.000
_cell.length_c   1.000
_cell.angle_alpha   90.00
_cell.angle_beta   90.00
_cell.angle_gamma   90.00
#
_symmetry.space_group_name_H-M   'P 1'
#
loop_
_entity.id
_entity.type
_entity.pdbx_description
1 polymer ?
#
loop_
_entity_poly.entity_id
_entity_poly.type
_entity_poly.pdbx_seq_one_letter_code
_entity_poly.pdbx_strand_id
1 'polypeptide(L)' 'MRVERFQMEREGLVTEGQQVEISERSAVTGQYTYLVEPSIAMSGIYRTRQRIKSRKGKIQKIEQTDRGFYLLVEIDE' A
#
# COMPACT_ATOMS: atom_id res chain seq x y z
N MET A 1 8.03 -12.60 3.55
CA MET A 1 6.89 -11.68 3.39
C MET A 1 7.16 -10.68 2.29
N ARG A 2 6.12 -10.29 1.62
CA ARG A 2 6.22 -9.29 0.56
C ARG A 2 6.11 -7.89 1.15
N VAL A 3 6.99 -6.98 0.74
CA VAL A 3 6.94 -5.58 1.18
C VAL A 3 6.70 -4.71 -0.05
N GLU A 4 5.69 -3.86 0.03
CA GLU A 4 5.32 -2.95 -1.06
C GLU A 4 5.23 -1.52 -0.57
N ARG A 5 5.47 -0.57 -1.47
CA ARG A 5 5.51 0.86 -1.17
C ARG A 5 4.21 1.53 -1.64
N PHE A 6 3.64 2.34 -0.75
CA PHE A 6 2.42 3.10 -1.03
C PHE A 6 2.66 4.57 -0.73
N GLN A 7 2.12 5.44 -1.54
CA GLN A 7 2.23 6.88 -1.33
C GLN A 7 1.02 7.40 -0.57
N MET A 8 1.29 8.14 0.51
CA MET A 8 0.28 8.75 1.37
C MET A 8 0.36 10.27 1.24
N GLU A 9 -0.78 10.92 1.08
CA GLU A 9 -0.82 12.38 0.91
C GLU A 9 -0.66 13.15 2.21
N ARG A 10 -1.09 12.55 3.32
CA ARG A 10 -1.08 13.21 4.63
C ARG A 10 -0.35 12.39 5.66
N GLU A 11 0.35 13.09 6.55
CA GLU A 11 0.97 12.49 7.70
C GLU A 11 -0.07 12.15 8.77
N GLY A 12 0.23 11.15 9.61
CA GLY A 12 -0.52 10.88 10.83
C GLY A 12 -1.76 10.03 10.68
N LEU A 13 -2.02 9.50 9.50
CA LEU A 13 -3.19 8.65 9.27
C LEU A 13 -2.99 7.22 9.77
N VAL A 14 -1.74 6.76 9.84
CA VAL A 14 -1.36 5.45 10.36
C VAL A 14 -0.05 5.56 11.12
N THR A 15 0.27 4.52 11.90
CA THR A 15 1.52 4.43 12.64
C THR A 15 2.26 3.16 12.29
N GLU A 16 3.58 3.15 12.52
CA GLU A 16 4.38 1.95 12.31
C GLU A 16 3.89 0.83 13.22
N GLY A 17 3.82 -0.37 12.68
CA GLY A 17 3.31 -1.52 13.40
C GLY A 17 1.79 -1.71 13.32
N GLN A 18 1.08 -0.75 12.78
CA GLN A 18 -0.38 -0.83 12.66
C GLN A 18 -0.78 -1.84 11.59
N GLN A 19 -1.81 -2.63 11.88
CA GLN A 19 -2.42 -3.50 10.88
C GLN A 19 -3.35 -2.68 10.00
N VAL A 20 -3.29 -2.96 8.71
CA VAL A 20 -4.08 -2.23 7.71
C VAL A 20 -4.77 -3.19 6.76
N GLU A 21 -5.77 -2.69 6.07
CA GLU A 21 -6.47 -3.42 5.03
C GLU A 21 -6.02 -2.91 3.68
N ILE A 22 -5.96 -3.82 2.71
CA ILE A 22 -5.54 -3.52 1.35
C ILE A 22 -6.69 -3.83 0.43
N SER A 23 -7.13 -2.84 -0.34
CA SER A 23 -8.16 -3.03 -1.35
C SER A 23 -7.55 -2.92 -2.74
N GLU A 24 -8.09 -3.70 -3.67
CA GLU A 24 -7.64 -3.75 -5.05
C GLU A 24 -8.63 -3.03 -5.96
N ARG A 25 -8.10 -2.25 -6.88
CA ARG A 25 -8.89 -1.59 -7.91
C ARG A 25 -8.31 -1.91 -9.28
N SER A 26 -9.18 -2.16 -10.24
CA SER A 26 -8.78 -2.44 -11.61
C SER A 26 -9.72 -1.72 -12.56
N ALA A 27 -9.24 -0.65 -13.19
CA ALA A 27 -10.00 0.08 -14.19
C ALA A 27 -9.74 -0.45 -15.61
N VAL A 28 -8.60 -1.12 -15.81
CA VAL A 28 -8.17 -1.67 -17.09
C VAL A 28 -7.75 -3.11 -16.89
N THR A 29 -8.16 -4.00 -17.79
CA THR A 29 -7.80 -5.41 -17.70
C THR A 29 -6.29 -5.60 -17.62
N GLY A 30 -5.84 -6.37 -16.65
CA GLY A 30 -4.43 -6.67 -16.44
C GLY A 30 -3.65 -5.59 -15.70
N GLN A 31 -4.31 -4.53 -15.24
CA GLN A 31 -3.68 -3.46 -14.45
C GLN A 31 -4.41 -3.31 -13.13
N TYR A 32 -3.65 -3.29 -12.04
CA TYR A 32 -4.20 -3.27 -10.68
C TYR A 32 -3.54 -2.17 -9.86
N THR A 33 -4.34 -1.47 -9.07
CA THR A 33 -3.88 -0.46 -8.13
C THR A 33 -4.39 -0.85 -6.74
N TYR A 34 -3.59 -0.60 -5.72
CA TYR A 34 -3.94 -0.98 -4.35
C TYR A 34 -4.04 0.24 -3.46
N LEU A 35 -4.99 0.19 -2.55
CA LEU A 35 -5.24 1.23 -1.58
C LEU A 35 -5.11 0.65 -0.18
N VAL A 36 -4.34 1.33 0.67
CA VAL A 36 -4.19 0.96 2.07
C VAL A 36 -5.15 1.79 2.91
N GLU A 37 -5.99 1.13 3.68
CA GLU A 37 -6.94 1.80 4.55
C GLU A 37 -6.53 1.62 6.02
N PRO A 38 -6.68 2.62 6.86
CA PRO A 38 -7.42 3.89 6.67
C PRO A 38 -6.62 5.06 6.10
N SER A 39 -5.36 4.85 5.73
CA SER A 39 -4.47 5.95 5.34
C SER A 39 -4.76 6.55 3.97
N ILE A 40 -5.55 5.90 3.15
CA ILE A 40 -5.81 6.29 1.76
C ILE A 40 -4.49 6.40 0.97
N ALA A 41 -3.55 5.52 1.28
CA ALA A 41 -2.28 5.44 0.56
C ALA A 41 -2.44 4.55 -0.67
N MET A 42 -1.89 4.98 -1.80
CA MET A 42 -2.04 4.28 -3.07
C MET A 42 -0.73 3.73 -3.57
N SER A 43 -0.80 2.57 -4.22
CA SER A 43 0.35 1.97 -4.90
C SER A 43 0.46 2.50 -6.33
N GLY A 44 1.55 2.15 -7.01
CA GLY A 44 1.65 2.26 -8.44
C GLY A 44 0.80 1.19 -9.14
N ILE A 45 0.98 1.06 -10.45
CA ILE A 45 0.22 0.10 -11.25
C ILE A 45 0.95 -1.25 -11.26
N TYR A 46 0.22 -2.33 -10.96
CA TYR A 46 0.75 -3.68 -10.93
C TYR A 46 0.15 -4.49 -12.08
N ARG A 47 0.95 -5.35 -12.66
CA ARG A 47 0.50 -6.30 -13.68
C ARG A 47 -0.06 -7.55 -13.03
N THR A 48 -0.77 -8.37 -13.80
CA THR A 48 -1.43 -9.58 -13.30
C THR A 48 -0.49 -10.49 -12.51
N ARG A 49 0.73 -10.72 -12.99
CA ARG A 49 1.69 -11.59 -12.29
C ARG A 49 2.32 -10.95 -11.04
N GLN A 50 2.14 -9.66 -10.86
CA GLN A 50 2.62 -8.93 -9.68
C GLN A 50 1.51 -8.67 -8.68
N ARG A 51 0.33 -9.14 -8.98
CA ARG A 51 -0.89 -8.87 -8.23
C ARG A 51 -0.76 -9.27 -6.77
N ILE A 52 -1.23 -8.39 -5.88
CA ILE A 52 -1.29 -8.65 -4.44
C ILE A 52 -2.58 -9.40 -4.16
N LYS A 53 -2.46 -10.59 -3.59
CA LYS A 53 -3.62 -11.45 -3.31
C LYS A 53 -4.15 -11.28 -1.90
N SER A 54 -3.29 -10.94 -0.95
CA SER A 54 -3.71 -10.69 0.43
C SER A 54 -4.44 -9.37 0.55
N ARG A 55 -5.37 -9.29 1.50
CA ARG A 55 -6.11 -8.06 1.80
C ARG A 55 -5.69 -7.45 3.13
N LYS A 56 -4.65 -7.98 3.74
CA LYS A 56 -4.15 -7.51 5.05
C LYS A 56 -2.65 -7.28 4.98
N GLY A 57 -2.22 -6.27 5.71
CA GLY A 57 -0.82 -5.95 5.85
C GLY A 57 -0.54 -5.25 7.15
N LYS A 58 0.74 -4.95 7.37
CA LYS A 58 1.21 -4.25 8.54
C LYS A 58 2.18 -3.17 8.11
N ILE A 59 2.06 -1.99 8.70
CA ILE A 59 2.96 -0.89 8.39
C ILE A 59 4.34 -1.21 8.96
N GLN A 60 5.30 -1.43 8.08
CA GLN A 60 6.68 -1.70 8.46
C GLN A 60 7.42 -0.40 8.78
N LYS A 61 7.24 0.61 7.94
CA LYS A 61 7.96 1.88 8.05
C LYS A 61 7.19 3.00 7.37
N ILE A 62 7.33 4.20 7.91
CA ILE A 62 6.80 5.41 7.29
C ILE A 62 7.98 6.29 6.93
N GLU A 63 8.10 6.68 5.67
CA GLU A 63 9.17 7.52 5.17
C GLU A 63 8.62 8.87 4.73
N GLN A 64 9.34 9.93 5.06
CA GLN A 64 9.03 11.27 4.57
C GLN A 64 10.12 11.70 3.58
N THR A 65 9.68 12.17 2.41
CA THR A 65 10.58 12.67 1.38
C THR A 65 10.07 14.02 0.90
N ASP A 66 10.83 14.68 0.01
CA ASP A 66 10.43 15.94 -0.62
C ASP A 66 9.14 15.80 -1.43
N ARG A 67 8.77 14.58 -1.81
CA ARG A 67 7.58 14.31 -2.63
C ARG A 67 6.37 13.88 -1.81
N GLY A 68 6.50 13.77 -0.51
CA GLY A 68 5.42 13.37 0.38
C GLY A 68 5.79 12.21 1.28
N PHE A 69 4.78 11.47 1.73
CA PHE A 69 4.93 10.39 2.68
C PHE A 69 4.74 9.05 2.00
N TYR A 70 5.57 8.08 2.35
CA TYR A 70 5.49 6.74 1.80
C TYR A 70 5.38 5.73 2.93
N LEU A 71 4.58 4.70 2.69
CA LEU A 71 4.42 3.57 3.59
C LEU A 71 5.10 2.36 3.00
N LEU A 72 5.89 1.67 3.81
CA LEU A 72 6.35 0.33 3.49
C LEU A 72 5.44 -0.63 4.24
N VAL A 73 4.69 -1.43 3.49
CA VAL A 73 3.69 -2.34 4.05
C VAL A 73 4.16 -3.78 3.85
N GLU A 74 4.27 -4.51 4.96
CA GLU A 74 4.48 -5.95 4.93
C GLU A 74 3.15 -6.62 4.63
N ILE A 75 3.10 -7.36 3.55
CA ILE A 75 1.89 -8.04 3.11
C ILE A 75 2.03 -9.52 3.42
N ASP A 76 0.98 -10.10 3.97
CA ASP A 76 0.98 -11.50 4.40
C ASP A 76 0.85 -12.44 3.20
N GLU A 77 1.93 -12.51 2.42
CA GLU A 77 2.01 -13.47 1.32
C GLU A 77 3.45 -13.72 0.86
#